data_26e002d64271ceb318b1764ff9a37a3d
#
_entry.id   26e002d64271ceb318b1764ff9a37a3d
#
_cell.length_a   1.000
_cell.length_b   1.000
_cell.length_c   1.000
_cell.angle_alpha   90.00
_cell.angle_beta   90.00
_cell.angle_gamma   90.00
#
_symmetry.space_group_name_H-M   'P 1'
#
loop_
_entity.id
_entity.type
_entity.pdbx_description
1 polymer ?
#
loop_
_entity_poly.entity_id
_entity_poly.type
_entity_poly.pdbx_seq_one_letter_code
_entity_poly.pdbx_strand_id
1 'polypeptide(L)'
;MLSLRGLRHRWPGALDDSLVIDELDIAAGRTVFLHGPSGCGKSTLLGLLAGVLPARLGQLALLGRDWAALPAGARDARRADHVGVVFQQFNLLPYLTVLDNVLLPCGFSARRAARCLGSPRAAAQDLLLRMGLPEPLWQRRADTLSVGQQQRVAAARALIGAPELVLADEPTSALDGPLRDAFMALLLQACAAAGSTLVFVSHDERLAARFDERLSLPALNRAVTG
;
A
#
# COMPACT_ATOMS: atom_id res chain seq x y z
N MET A 1 -5.70 -6.32 -13.37
CA MET A 1 -4.44 -6.05 -12.68
C MET A 1 -4.30 -6.93 -11.43
N LEU A 2 -5.23 -6.85 -10.52
CA LEU A 2 -5.37 -7.73 -9.37
C LEU A 2 -6.66 -8.52 -9.51
N SER A 3 -6.59 -9.84 -9.34
CA SER A 3 -7.75 -10.73 -9.41
C SER A 3 -7.73 -11.73 -8.26
N LEU A 4 -8.92 -11.98 -7.70
CA LEU A 4 -9.13 -12.87 -6.57
C LEU A 4 -10.34 -13.77 -6.88
N ARG A 5 -10.20 -15.08 -6.64
CA ARG A 5 -11.24 -16.10 -6.89
C ARG A 5 -11.28 -17.10 -5.77
N GLY A 6 -12.42 -17.26 -5.13
CA GLY A 6 -12.67 -18.26 -4.09
C GLY A 6 -11.69 -18.20 -2.92
N LEU A 7 -11.22 -16.99 -2.56
CA LEU A 7 -10.21 -16.80 -1.52
C LEU A 7 -10.77 -17.17 -0.15
N ARG A 8 -9.97 -17.96 0.58
CA ARG A 8 -10.20 -18.25 2.00
C ARG A 8 -8.92 -18.05 2.79
N HIS A 9 -9.04 -17.35 3.90
CA HIS A 9 -7.94 -17.17 4.84
C HIS A 9 -8.38 -17.45 6.26
N ARG A 10 -7.51 -18.16 6.99
CA ARG A 10 -7.67 -18.49 8.41
C ARG A 10 -6.38 -18.25 9.14
N TRP A 11 -6.45 -17.61 10.28
CA TRP A 11 -5.30 -17.44 11.15
C TRP A 11 -4.90 -18.76 11.80
N PRO A 12 -3.61 -19.01 12.05
CA PRO A 12 -3.15 -20.17 12.79
C PRO A 12 -3.86 -20.27 14.15
N GLY A 13 -4.43 -21.44 14.46
CA GLY A 13 -5.16 -21.69 15.71
C GLY A 13 -6.62 -21.22 15.72
N ALA A 14 -7.10 -20.47 14.73
CA ALA A 14 -8.51 -20.14 14.61
C ALA A 14 -9.35 -21.33 14.11
N LEU A 15 -10.60 -21.44 14.56
CA LEU A 15 -11.54 -22.46 14.10
C LEU A 15 -12.16 -22.09 12.75
N ASP A 16 -12.47 -20.80 12.57
CA ASP A 16 -13.19 -20.30 11.41
C ASP A 16 -12.32 -19.47 10.48
N ASP A 17 -12.73 -19.35 9.21
CA ASP A 17 -12.10 -18.50 8.24
C ASP A 17 -12.37 -17.02 8.58
N SER A 18 -11.33 -16.20 8.62
CA SER A 18 -11.43 -14.76 8.86
C SER A 18 -11.82 -13.98 7.61
N LEU A 19 -11.51 -14.53 6.43
CA LEU A 19 -11.92 -13.98 5.14
C LEU A 19 -12.38 -15.11 4.21
N VAL A 20 -13.55 -14.89 3.60
CA VAL A 20 -14.14 -15.71 2.54
C VAL A 20 -14.65 -14.75 1.47
N ILE A 21 -13.92 -14.64 0.35
CA ILE A 21 -14.26 -13.73 -0.75
C ILE A 21 -14.33 -14.54 -2.04
N ASP A 22 -15.50 -14.54 -2.69
CA ASP A 22 -15.70 -15.34 -3.89
C ASP A 22 -14.98 -14.73 -5.09
N GLU A 23 -15.12 -13.43 -5.28
CA GLU A 23 -14.54 -12.73 -6.43
C GLU A 23 -14.24 -11.27 -6.10
N LEU A 24 -13.08 -10.81 -6.59
CA LEU A 24 -12.72 -9.39 -6.59
C LEU A 24 -11.74 -9.14 -7.74
N ASP A 25 -12.06 -8.19 -8.60
CA ASP A 25 -11.17 -7.70 -9.64
C ASP A 25 -10.92 -6.20 -9.47
N ILE A 26 -9.66 -5.80 -9.57
CA ILE A 26 -9.26 -4.39 -9.60
C ILE A 26 -8.46 -4.16 -10.87
N ALA A 27 -8.94 -3.23 -11.69
CA ALA A 27 -8.27 -2.86 -12.93
C ALA A 27 -6.98 -2.05 -12.68
N ALA A 28 -6.09 -2.00 -13.68
CA ALA A 28 -4.86 -1.20 -13.58
C ALA A 28 -5.19 0.30 -13.54
N GLY A 29 -4.43 1.05 -12.75
CA GLY A 29 -4.55 2.50 -12.63
C GLY A 29 -5.79 2.98 -11.88
N ARG A 30 -6.61 2.10 -11.33
CA ARG A 30 -7.80 2.48 -10.55
C ARG A 30 -7.43 2.82 -9.12
N THR A 31 -8.20 3.73 -8.55
CA THR A 31 -8.17 4.04 -7.12
C THR A 31 -9.38 3.43 -6.43
N VAL A 32 -9.14 2.62 -5.41
CA VAL A 32 -10.17 1.83 -4.71
C VAL A 32 -10.20 2.25 -3.24
N PHE A 33 -11.36 2.65 -2.76
CA PHE A 33 -11.63 2.92 -1.35
C PHE A 33 -12.23 1.68 -0.70
N LEU A 34 -11.47 1.04 0.19
CA LEU A 34 -11.91 -0.14 0.95
C LEU A 34 -12.32 0.28 2.36
N HIS A 35 -13.57 0.04 2.73
CA HIS A 35 -14.09 0.41 4.04
C HIS A 35 -14.77 -0.75 4.77
N GLY A 36 -14.98 -0.56 6.07
CA GLY A 36 -15.65 -1.51 6.96
C GLY A 36 -15.30 -1.23 8.42
N PRO A 37 -16.05 -1.78 9.37
CA PRO A 37 -15.79 -1.59 10.79
C PRO A 37 -14.42 -2.11 11.23
N SER A 38 -13.97 -1.71 12.41
CA SER A 38 -12.75 -2.25 13.00
C SER A 38 -12.89 -3.78 13.19
N GLY A 39 -11.81 -4.50 12.93
CA GLY A 39 -11.80 -5.97 13.07
C GLY A 39 -12.40 -6.77 11.91
N CYS A 40 -13.05 -6.15 10.90
CA CYS A 40 -13.68 -6.90 9.79
C CYS A 40 -12.67 -7.55 8.81
N GLY A 41 -11.35 -7.41 9.01
CA GLY A 41 -10.33 -8.08 8.20
C GLY A 41 -9.64 -7.21 7.13
N LYS A 42 -9.77 -5.87 7.18
CA LYS A 42 -9.17 -4.96 6.18
C LYS A 42 -7.64 -5.15 6.05
N SER A 43 -6.92 -5.09 7.16
CA SER A 43 -5.45 -5.28 7.16
C SER A 43 -5.05 -6.71 6.77
N THR A 44 -5.90 -7.71 7.09
CA THR A 44 -5.71 -9.10 6.65
C THR A 44 -5.83 -9.18 5.13
N LEU A 45 -6.86 -8.56 4.54
CA LEU A 45 -7.01 -8.50 3.08
C LEU A 45 -5.80 -7.78 2.44
N LEU A 46 -5.37 -6.64 2.97
CA LEU A 46 -4.18 -5.95 2.46
C LEU A 46 -2.93 -6.83 2.52
N GLY A 47 -2.73 -7.58 3.61
CA GLY A 47 -1.62 -8.52 3.75
C GLY A 47 -1.63 -9.64 2.71
N LEU A 48 -2.83 -10.12 2.35
CA LEU A 48 -3.04 -11.10 1.27
C LEU A 48 -2.75 -10.47 -0.10
N LEU A 49 -3.31 -9.28 -0.39
CA LEU A 49 -3.07 -8.54 -1.64
C LEU A 49 -1.60 -8.23 -1.85
N ALA A 50 -0.87 -7.94 -0.77
CA ALA A 50 0.57 -7.72 -0.79
C ALA A 50 1.39 -9.01 -0.98
N GLY A 51 0.78 -10.20 -0.88
CA GLY A 51 1.50 -11.47 -0.87
C GLY A 51 2.35 -11.71 0.39
N VAL A 52 2.06 -10.99 1.49
CA VAL A 52 2.67 -11.20 2.81
C VAL A 52 2.03 -12.39 3.49
N LEU A 53 0.70 -12.42 3.50
CA LEU A 53 -0.07 -13.54 4.05
C LEU A 53 -0.37 -14.56 2.95
N PRO A 54 -0.23 -15.86 3.22
CA PRO A 54 -0.67 -16.89 2.29
C PRO A 54 -2.21 -17.05 2.34
N ALA A 55 -2.83 -17.20 1.18
CA ALA A 55 -4.19 -17.69 1.12
C ALA A 55 -4.23 -19.17 1.50
N ARG A 56 -5.26 -19.59 2.25
CA ARG A 56 -5.48 -21.00 2.57
C ARG A 56 -6.03 -21.76 1.35
N LEU A 57 -6.97 -21.16 0.65
CA LEU A 57 -7.60 -21.67 -0.57
C LEU A 57 -7.88 -20.51 -1.52
N GLY A 58 -8.12 -20.85 -2.77
CA GLY A 58 -8.46 -19.91 -3.84
C GLY A 58 -7.23 -19.37 -4.55
N GLN A 59 -7.47 -18.43 -5.44
CA GLN A 59 -6.43 -17.77 -6.24
C GLN A 59 -6.39 -16.30 -5.93
N LEU A 60 -5.18 -15.76 -5.84
CA LEU A 60 -4.93 -14.33 -5.72
C LEU A 60 -3.77 -13.95 -6.62
N ALA A 61 -4.08 -13.34 -7.74
CA ALA A 61 -3.08 -12.98 -8.74
C ALA A 61 -2.85 -11.48 -8.81
N LEU A 62 -1.58 -11.09 -8.86
CA LEU A 62 -1.13 -9.75 -9.19
C LEU A 62 -0.44 -9.79 -10.55
N LEU A 63 -0.89 -8.96 -11.51
CA LEU A 63 -0.35 -8.92 -12.88
C LEU A 63 -0.33 -10.32 -13.53
N GLY A 64 -1.42 -11.08 -13.37
CA GLY A 64 -1.58 -12.41 -13.95
C GLY A 64 -0.77 -13.53 -13.28
N ARG A 65 -0.03 -13.27 -12.20
CA ARG A 65 0.72 -14.26 -11.44
C ARG A 65 0.08 -14.51 -10.08
N ASP A 66 -0.32 -15.75 -9.84
CA ASP A 66 -0.86 -16.19 -8.56
C ASP A 66 0.25 -16.22 -7.49
N TRP A 67 -0.02 -15.62 -6.33
CA TRP A 67 0.91 -15.64 -5.20
C TRP A 67 1.18 -17.06 -4.67
N ALA A 68 0.16 -17.94 -4.70
CA ALA A 68 0.26 -19.30 -4.22
C ALA A 68 1.18 -20.18 -5.10
N ALA A 69 1.31 -19.85 -6.39
CA ALA A 69 2.17 -20.54 -7.33
C ALA A 69 3.67 -20.18 -7.18
N LEU A 70 4.00 -19.21 -6.31
CA LEU A 70 5.35 -18.71 -6.14
C LEU A 70 5.98 -19.28 -4.86
N PRO A 71 7.23 -19.79 -4.90
CA PRO A 71 8.00 -20.07 -3.69
C PRO A 71 8.29 -18.78 -2.92
N ALA A 72 8.52 -18.88 -1.61
CA ALA A 72 8.61 -17.72 -0.71
C ALA A 72 9.55 -16.61 -1.22
N GLY A 73 10.79 -16.96 -1.62
CA GLY A 73 11.75 -15.97 -2.12
C GLY A 73 11.30 -15.27 -3.42
N ALA A 74 10.63 -15.99 -4.34
CA ALA A 74 10.11 -15.42 -5.57
C ALA A 74 8.89 -14.51 -5.28
N ARG A 75 8.07 -14.86 -4.28
CA ARG A 75 6.96 -14.03 -3.80
C ARG A 75 7.48 -12.74 -3.17
N ASP A 76 8.53 -12.82 -2.35
CA ASP A 76 9.16 -11.65 -1.73
C ASP A 76 9.79 -10.72 -2.77
N ALA A 77 10.52 -11.26 -3.74
CA ALA A 77 11.08 -10.48 -4.85
C ALA A 77 9.98 -9.79 -5.67
N ARG A 78 8.90 -10.53 -5.99
CA ARG A 78 7.78 -9.96 -6.73
C ARG A 78 7.04 -8.87 -5.94
N ARG A 79 6.88 -9.04 -4.63
CA ARG A 79 6.32 -7.98 -3.76
C ARG A 79 7.22 -6.74 -3.78
N ALA A 80 8.53 -6.92 -3.63
CA ALA A 80 9.49 -5.81 -3.69
C ALA A 80 9.41 -5.07 -5.03
N ASP A 81 9.22 -5.78 -6.14
CA ASP A 81 9.15 -5.21 -7.48
C ASP A 81 7.87 -4.43 -7.75
N HIS A 82 6.72 -4.93 -7.27
CA HIS A 82 5.41 -4.50 -7.77
C HIS A 82 4.51 -3.85 -6.72
N VAL A 83 4.82 -3.95 -5.43
CA VAL A 83 3.94 -3.48 -4.35
C VAL A 83 4.61 -2.42 -3.51
N GLY A 84 3.96 -1.26 -3.37
CA GLY A 84 4.29 -0.24 -2.37
C GLY A 84 3.28 -0.32 -1.22
N VAL A 85 3.74 -0.13 0.02
CA VAL A 85 2.84 -0.17 1.19
C VAL A 85 3.04 1.08 2.04
N VAL A 86 1.93 1.75 2.36
CA VAL A 86 1.86 2.80 3.38
C VAL A 86 1.12 2.22 4.58
N PHE A 87 1.84 1.99 5.66
CA PHE A 87 1.30 1.42 6.89
C PHE A 87 0.69 2.49 7.79
N GLN A 88 -0.23 2.11 8.64
CA GLN A 88 -0.86 2.99 9.64
C GLN A 88 0.17 3.68 10.55
N GLN A 89 1.22 2.97 10.98
CA GLN A 89 2.33 3.49 11.79
C GLN A 89 3.54 3.89 10.95
N PHE A 90 3.37 4.10 9.63
CA PHE A 90 4.38 4.50 8.65
C PHE A 90 5.57 3.53 8.51
N ASN A 91 6.00 2.83 9.55
CA ASN A 91 7.10 1.87 9.59
C ASN A 91 8.39 2.41 8.94
N LEU A 92 8.71 3.68 9.19
CA LEU A 92 9.99 4.26 8.81
C LEU A 92 11.09 3.69 9.71
N LEU A 93 12.28 3.51 9.13
CA LEU A 93 13.46 3.16 9.93
C LEU A 93 13.96 4.43 10.63
N PRO A 94 13.83 4.54 11.97
CA PRO A 94 13.99 5.81 12.68
C PRO A 94 15.41 6.35 12.62
N TYR A 95 16.39 5.47 12.51
CA TYR A 95 17.82 5.78 12.45
C TYR A 95 18.32 6.16 11.04
N LEU A 96 17.54 5.90 9.99
CA LEU A 96 17.86 6.31 8.64
C LEU A 96 17.40 7.74 8.36
N THR A 97 18.06 8.37 7.39
CA THR A 97 17.62 9.67 6.89
C THR A 97 16.29 9.56 6.14
N VAL A 98 15.62 10.70 5.94
CA VAL A 98 14.42 10.78 5.10
C VAL A 98 14.70 10.21 3.70
N LEU A 99 15.79 10.64 3.08
CA LEU A 99 16.17 10.18 1.75
C LEU A 99 16.48 8.69 1.70
N ASP A 100 17.21 8.17 2.68
CA ASP A 100 17.54 6.73 2.74
C ASP A 100 16.30 5.87 2.96
N ASN A 101 15.33 6.32 3.78
CA ASN A 101 14.04 5.63 3.91
C ASN A 101 13.31 5.52 2.57
N VAL A 102 13.29 6.59 1.75
CA VAL A 102 12.65 6.56 0.44
C VAL A 102 13.40 5.64 -0.53
N LEU A 103 14.72 5.56 -0.44
CA LEU A 103 15.56 4.73 -1.31
C LEU A 103 15.49 3.22 -1.02
N LEU A 104 15.05 2.81 0.17
CA LEU A 104 15.04 1.40 0.59
C LEU A 104 14.48 0.43 -0.47
N PRO A 105 13.31 0.68 -1.10
CA PRO A 105 12.76 -0.25 -2.08
C PRO A 105 13.67 -0.46 -3.30
N CYS A 106 14.42 0.55 -3.70
CA CYS A 106 15.39 0.44 -4.80
C CYS A 106 16.59 -0.45 -4.44
N GLY A 107 16.92 -0.57 -3.15
CA GLY A 107 17.94 -1.49 -2.66
C GLY A 107 17.50 -2.96 -2.70
N PHE A 108 16.20 -3.22 -2.63
CA PHE A 108 15.63 -4.58 -2.66
C PHE A 108 15.10 -4.99 -4.05
N SER A 109 14.93 -4.05 -4.98
CA SER A 109 14.37 -4.28 -6.31
C SER A 109 15.17 -3.56 -7.38
N ALA A 110 15.93 -4.31 -8.17
CA ALA A 110 16.61 -3.81 -9.36
C ALA A 110 15.60 -3.24 -10.37
N ARG A 111 14.39 -3.83 -10.46
CA ARG A 111 13.30 -3.33 -11.29
C ARG A 111 12.88 -1.92 -10.89
N ARG A 112 12.64 -1.67 -9.61
CA ARG A 112 12.26 -0.32 -9.13
C ARG A 112 13.38 0.69 -9.32
N ALA A 113 14.62 0.27 -9.05
CA ALA A 113 15.79 1.12 -9.29
C ALA A 113 15.91 1.51 -10.78
N ALA A 114 15.73 0.56 -11.70
CA ALA A 114 15.79 0.79 -13.15
C ALA A 114 14.64 1.68 -13.68
N ARG A 115 13.50 1.73 -13.00
CA ARG A 115 12.35 2.58 -13.36
C ARG A 115 12.48 4.02 -12.86
N CYS A 116 13.48 4.31 -12.05
CA CYS A 116 13.76 5.67 -11.59
C CYS A 116 14.39 6.50 -12.72
N LEU A 117 13.77 7.62 -13.07
CA LEU A 117 14.31 8.54 -14.08
C LEU A 117 15.63 9.17 -13.58
N GLY A 118 16.69 9.07 -14.38
CA GLY A 118 18.02 9.55 -14.06
C GLY A 118 18.76 8.63 -13.07
N SER A 119 18.36 8.61 -11.84
CA SER A 119 18.90 7.72 -10.80
C SER A 119 17.88 7.53 -9.67
N PRO A 120 18.00 6.46 -8.86
CA PRO A 120 17.14 6.32 -7.68
C PRO A 120 17.17 7.52 -6.75
N ARG A 121 18.35 8.13 -6.57
CA ARG A 121 18.53 9.31 -5.72
C ARG A 121 17.79 10.53 -6.29
N ALA A 122 17.94 10.81 -7.58
CA ALA A 122 17.25 11.93 -8.24
C ALA A 122 15.72 11.74 -8.20
N ALA A 123 15.25 10.52 -8.48
CA ALA A 123 13.82 10.19 -8.40
C ALA A 123 13.26 10.32 -6.98
N ALA A 124 14.04 9.92 -5.94
CA ALA A 124 13.64 10.09 -4.56
C ALA A 124 13.54 11.57 -4.16
N GLN A 125 14.46 12.40 -4.59
CA GLN A 125 14.48 13.84 -4.35
C GLN A 125 13.27 14.53 -5.01
N ASP A 126 12.98 14.23 -6.29
CA ASP A 126 11.81 14.74 -7.00
C ASP A 126 10.51 14.33 -6.28
N LEU A 127 10.42 13.07 -5.87
CA LEU A 127 9.24 12.55 -5.18
C LEU A 127 9.05 13.21 -3.81
N LEU A 128 10.12 13.44 -3.05
CA LEU A 128 10.08 14.18 -1.79
C LEU A 128 9.58 15.62 -1.98
N LEU A 129 10.06 16.32 -3.02
CA LEU A 129 9.56 17.67 -3.35
C LEU A 129 8.06 17.65 -3.68
N ARG A 130 7.61 16.70 -4.51
CA ARG A 130 6.18 16.54 -4.83
C ARG A 130 5.33 16.23 -3.60
N MET A 131 5.90 15.54 -2.61
CA MET A 131 5.24 15.29 -1.32
C MET A 131 5.34 16.49 -0.35
N GLY A 132 5.86 17.63 -0.79
CA GLY A 132 5.97 18.84 0.03
C GLY A 132 7.00 18.72 1.14
N LEU A 133 8.07 17.94 0.94
CA LEU A 133 9.20 17.76 1.84
C LEU A 133 10.43 18.46 1.26
N PRO A 134 10.77 19.68 1.73
CA PRO A 134 11.85 20.46 1.19
C PRO A 134 13.24 19.87 1.51
N GLU A 135 14.23 20.24 0.71
CA GLU A 135 15.60 19.72 0.75
C GLU A 135 16.25 19.68 2.16
N PRO A 136 16.09 20.71 3.01
CA PRO A 136 16.70 20.69 4.35
C PRO A 136 16.25 19.53 5.25
N LEU A 137 15.13 18.86 4.92
CA LEU A 137 14.63 17.70 5.65
C LEU A 137 15.28 16.38 5.22
N TRP A 138 15.84 16.29 4.01
CA TRP A 138 16.22 15.01 3.41
C TRP A 138 17.32 14.26 4.15
N GLN A 139 18.23 14.98 4.78
CA GLN A 139 19.32 14.41 5.57
C GLN A 139 18.98 14.27 7.05
N ARG A 140 17.79 14.69 7.47
CA ARG A 140 17.34 14.49 8.85
C ARG A 140 16.92 13.04 9.07
N ARG A 141 17.10 12.56 10.30
CA ARG A 141 16.61 11.25 10.73
C ARG A 141 15.07 11.24 10.74
N ALA A 142 14.48 10.10 10.37
CA ALA A 142 13.04 9.97 10.28
C ALA A 142 12.32 10.16 11.63
N ASP A 143 12.97 9.82 12.77
CA ASP A 143 12.42 9.99 14.11
C ASP A 143 12.29 11.46 14.56
N THR A 144 12.97 12.39 13.87
CA THR A 144 12.91 13.82 14.18
C THR A 144 11.81 14.58 13.43
N LEU A 145 11.05 13.89 12.61
CA LEU A 145 10.00 14.49 11.79
C LEU A 145 8.65 14.56 12.52
N SER A 146 7.82 15.55 12.15
CA SER A 146 6.42 15.54 12.56
C SER A 146 5.66 14.34 11.94
N VAL A 147 4.54 13.95 12.55
CA VAL A 147 3.68 12.85 12.08
C VAL A 147 3.30 13.02 10.60
N GLY A 148 2.86 14.22 10.19
CA GLY A 148 2.52 14.49 8.79
C GLY A 148 3.73 14.44 7.84
N GLN A 149 4.94 14.79 8.31
CA GLN A 149 6.17 14.62 7.51
C GLN A 149 6.52 13.13 7.38
N GLN A 150 6.47 12.36 8.46
CA GLN A 150 6.72 10.91 8.43
C GLN A 150 5.77 10.20 7.46
N GLN A 151 4.50 10.57 7.48
CA GLN A 151 3.49 10.04 6.57
C GLN A 151 3.84 10.30 5.10
N ARG A 152 4.26 11.53 4.76
CA ARG A 152 4.67 11.88 3.39
C ARG A 152 5.93 11.14 2.96
N VAL A 153 6.88 10.92 3.85
CA VAL A 153 8.06 10.07 3.60
C VAL A 153 7.63 8.63 3.33
N ALA A 154 6.69 8.07 4.10
CA ALA A 154 6.17 6.72 3.89
C ALA A 154 5.47 6.58 2.53
N ALA A 155 4.70 7.59 2.10
CA ALA A 155 4.08 7.63 0.78
C ALA A 155 5.14 7.70 -0.33
N ALA A 156 6.16 8.55 -0.20
CA ALA A 156 7.26 8.62 -1.15
C ALA A 156 8.00 7.28 -1.25
N ARG A 157 8.31 6.64 -0.12
CA ARG A 157 8.91 5.29 -0.08
C ARG A 157 8.05 4.25 -0.79
N ALA A 158 6.74 4.28 -0.59
CA ALA A 158 5.84 3.35 -1.25
C ALA A 158 5.84 3.52 -2.78
N LEU A 159 5.97 4.76 -3.28
CA LEU A 159 5.83 5.13 -4.68
C LEU A 159 7.14 5.11 -5.48
N ILE A 160 8.32 5.15 -4.84
CA ILE A 160 9.60 5.17 -5.55
C ILE A 160 9.71 4.00 -6.55
N GLY A 161 10.16 4.27 -7.77
CA GLY A 161 10.25 3.29 -8.85
C GLY A 161 8.89 2.83 -9.39
N ALA A 162 7.82 3.60 -9.14
CA ALA A 162 6.48 3.44 -9.72
C ALA A 162 5.95 1.99 -9.67
N PRO A 163 5.69 1.41 -8.47
CA PRO A 163 5.09 0.08 -8.36
C PRO A 163 3.70 0.06 -8.98
N GLU A 164 3.28 -1.09 -9.49
CA GLU A 164 1.96 -1.24 -10.11
C GLU A 164 0.82 -1.21 -9.09
N LEU A 165 1.07 -1.63 -7.84
CA LEU A 165 0.09 -1.64 -6.75
C LEU A 165 0.60 -0.85 -5.56
N VAL A 166 -0.20 0.07 -5.05
CA VAL A 166 0.01 0.78 -3.78
C VAL A 166 -1.11 0.39 -2.82
N LEU A 167 -0.75 -0.09 -1.66
CA LEU A 167 -1.66 -0.44 -0.57
C LEU A 167 -1.47 0.57 0.56
N ALA A 168 -2.55 1.18 1.04
CA ALA A 168 -2.50 2.17 2.11
C ALA A 168 -3.47 1.77 3.23
N ASP A 169 -2.92 1.39 4.40
CA ASP A 169 -3.69 0.95 5.56
C ASP A 169 -3.88 2.11 6.54
N GLU A 170 -5.06 2.69 6.54
CA GLU A 170 -5.46 3.82 7.40
C GLU A 170 -4.40 4.94 7.54
N PRO A 171 -3.76 5.37 6.44
CA PRO A 171 -2.59 6.24 6.53
C PRO A 171 -2.91 7.64 7.06
N THR A 172 -4.19 8.02 7.14
CA THR A 172 -4.64 9.35 7.55
C THR A 172 -5.27 9.39 8.94
N SER A 173 -5.25 8.28 9.69
CA SER A 173 -5.92 8.16 10.99
C SER A 173 -5.38 9.13 12.06
N ALA A 174 -4.11 9.54 11.94
CA ALA A 174 -3.44 10.44 12.89
C ALA A 174 -3.48 11.93 12.47
N LEU A 175 -4.19 12.28 11.38
CA LEU A 175 -4.22 13.65 10.84
C LEU A 175 -5.55 14.35 11.12
N ASP A 176 -5.47 15.66 11.38
CA ASP A 176 -6.63 16.55 11.32
C ASP A 176 -7.17 16.73 9.89
N GLY A 177 -8.35 17.35 9.76
CA GLY A 177 -9.05 17.49 8.49
C GLY A 177 -8.21 18.13 7.37
N PRO A 178 -7.66 19.34 7.57
CA PRO A 178 -6.88 20.02 6.53
C PRO A 178 -5.63 19.27 6.10
N LEU A 179 -4.86 18.69 7.05
CA LEU A 179 -3.65 17.92 6.76
C LEU A 179 -3.98 16.62 6.03
N ARG A 180 -5.07 15.94 6.43
CA ARG A 180 -5.58 14.76 5.75
C ARG A 180 -5.92 15.04 4.29
N ASP A 181 -6.67 16.13 4.03
CA ASP A 181 -7.08 16.50 2.69
C ASP A 181 -5.89 16.85 1.79
N ALA A 182 -4.91 17.57 2.31
CA ALA A 182 -3.67 17.86 1.61
C ALA A 182 -2.86 16.60 1.29
N PHE A 183 -2.74 15.67 2.26
CA PHE A 183 -2.05 14.39 2.04
C PHE A 183 -2.76 13.54 0.99
N MET A 184 -4.10 13.45 1.05
CA MET A 184 -4.89 12.70 0.07
C MET A 184 -4.68 13.22 -1.35
N ALA A 185 -4.69 14.54 -1.54
CA ALA A 185 -4.43 15.14 -2.85
C ALA A 185 -3.04 14.75 -3.39
N LEU A 186 -2.00 14.84 -2.55
CA LEU A 186 -0.64 14.46 -2.91
C LEU A 186 -0.51 12.97 -3.25
N LEU A 187 -1.12 12.09 -2.45
CA LEU A 187 -1.05 10.64 -2.67
C LEU A 187 -1.75 10.24 -3.98
N LEU A 188 -2.97 10.73 -4.21
CA LEU A 188 -3.74 10.43 -5.42
C LEU A 188 -3.02 10.97 -6.68
N GLN A 189 -2.51 12.19 -6.62
CA GLN A 189 -1.75 12.78 -7.74
C GLN A 189 -0.48 11.96 -8.03
N ALA A 190 0.24 11.53 -7.01
CA ALA A 190 1.47 10.76 -7.17
C ALA A 190 1.18 9.35 -7.71
N CYS A 191 0.10 8.68 -7.26
CA CYS A 191 -0.34 7.40 -7.81
C CYS A 191 -0.72 7.53 -9.30
N ALA A 192 -1.48 8.57 -9.66
CA ALA A 192 -1.86 8.84 -11.05
C ALA A 192 -0.62 9.10 -11.93
N ALA A 193 0.34 9.91 -11.47
CA ALA A 193 1.58 10.19 -12.20
C ALA A 193 2.46 8.93 -12.37
N ALA A 194 2.42 7.99 -11.42
CA ALA A 194 3.13 6.72 -11.48
C ALA A 194 2.38 5.63 -12.29
N GLY A 195 1.11 5.84 -12.65
CA GLY A 195 0.23 4.82 -13.21
C GLY A 195 -0.06 3.68 -12.24
N SER A 196 0.06 3.91 -10.95
CA SER A 196 -0.15 2.90 -9.92
C SER A 196 -1.63 2.73 -9.61
N THR A 197 -2.04 1.49 -9.36
CA THR A 197 -3.35 1.17 -8.75
C THR A 197 -3.24 1.41 -7.25
N LEU A 198 -4.21 2.12 -6.67
CA LEU A 198 -4.25 2.38 -5.23
C LEU A 198 -5.41 1.63 -4.57
N VAL A 199 -5.12 0.83 -3.54
CA VAL A 199 -6.13 0.33 -2.60
C VAL A 199 -5.93 1.04 -1.28
N PHE A 200 -6.88 1.88 -0.92
CA PHE A 200 -6.83 2.74 0.26
C PHE A 200 -7.87 2.29 1.29
N VAL A 201 -7.41 1.92 2.46
CA VAL A 201 -8.26 1.52 3.58
C VAL A 201 -8.50 2.71 4.49
N SER A 202 -9.75 3.00 4.79
CA SER A 202 -10.12 3.97 5.81
C SER A 202 -11.52 3.68 6.38
N HIS A 203 -11.76 4.17 7.60
CA HIS A 203 -13.08 4.23 8.20
C HIS A 203 -13.78 5.58 7.96
N ASP A 204 -13.08 6.58 7.42
CA ASP A 204 -13.64 7.91 7.09
C ASP A 204 -14.29 7.89 5.71
N GLU A 205 -15.58 7.57 5.67
CA GLU A 205 -16.34 7.46 4.42
C GLU A 205 -16.44 8.76 3.61
N ARG A 206 -16.14 9.92 4.21
CA ARG A 206 -16.11 11.22 3.50
C ARG A 206 -15.05 11.24 2.41
N LEU A 207 -14.00 10.42 2.55
CA LEU A 207 -12.93 10.30 1.56
C LEU A 207 -13.35 9.51 0.31
N ALA A 208 -14.39 8.67 0.41
CA ALA A 208 -14.78 7.74 -0.66
C ALA A 208 -15.09 8.43 -2.00
N ALA A 209 -15.62 9.65 -1.98
CA ALA A 209 -15.95 10.42 -3.18
C ALA A 209 -14.73 10.82 -4.04
N ARG A 210 -13.50 10.63 -3.52
CA ARG A 210 -12.24 10.94 -4.23
C ARG A 210 -11.68 9.73 -4.99
N PHE A 211 -12.33 8.55 -4.91
CA PHE A 211 -11.87 7.30 -5.49
C PHE A 211 -12.77 6.85 -6.63
N ASP A 212 -12.20 6.09 -7.58
CA ASP A 212 -12.95 5.55 -8.72
C ASP A 212 -13.96 4.48 -8.29
N GLU A 213 -13.58 3.69 -7.26
CA GLU A 213 -14.38 2.56 -6.80
C GLU A 213 -14.45 2.56 -5.27
N ARG A 214 -15.61 2.12 -4.76
CA ARG A 214 -15.84 1.93 -3.33
C ARG A 214 -16.21 0.49 -3.05
N LEU A 215 -15.45 -0.16 -2.15
CA LEU A 215 -15.65 -1.54 -1.74
C LEU A 215 -15.95 -1.61 -0.24
N SER A 216 -17.06 -2.27 0.10
CA SER A 216 -17.40 -2.60 1.48
C SER A 216 -16.86 -3.99 1.81
N LEU A 217 -15.88 -4.11 2.71
CA LEU A 217 -15.36 -5.42 3.07
C LEU A 217 -16.44 -6.33 3.71
N PRO A 218 -17.34 -5.84 4.57
CA PRO A 218 -18.45 -6.68 5.06
C PRO A 218 -19.38 -7.22 3.97
N ALA A 219 -19.55 -6.48 2.86
CA ALA A 219 -20.36 -6.96 1.73
C ALA A 219 -19.62 -7.99 0.86
N LEU A 220 -18.28 -7.93 0.84
CA LEU A 220 -17.42 -8.87 0.09
C LEU A 220 -17.12 -10.14 0.89
N ASN A 221 -16.94 -10.00 2.20
CA ASN A 221 -16.52 -11.09 3.07
C ASN A 221 -17.73 -11.92 3.54
N ARG A 222 -17.78 -13.18 3.13
CA ARG A 222 -18.82 -14.14 3.54
C ARG A 222 -18.42 -14.99 4.75
N ALA A 223 -17.31 -14.70 5.40
CA ALA A 223 -16.95 -15.38 6.62
C ALA A 223 -18.03 -15.15 7.68
N VAL A 224 -18.49 -16.22 8.31
CA VAL A 224 -19.42 -16.12 9.44
C VAL A 224 -18.62 -15.56 10.61
N THR A 225 -18.89 -14.30 10.96
CA THR A 225 -18.40 -13.73 12.21
C THR A 225 -19.28 -14.28 13.34
N GLY A 226 -18.72 -15.24 14.09
CA GLY A 226 -19.33 -15.71 15.33
C GLY A 226 -19.26 -14.66 16.44
#